data_2ffdbaed01637bb20e9aca1c2439c47a
#
_entry.id   2ffdbaed01637bb20e9aca1c2439c47a
#
_cell.length_a   1.000
_cell.length_b   1.000
_cell.length_c   1.000
_cell.angle_alpha   90.00
_cell.angle_beta   90.00
_cell.angle_gamma   90.00
#
_symmetry.space_group_name_H-M   'P 1'
#
loop_
_entity.id
_entity.type
_entity.pdbx_description
1 polymer ?
#
loop_
_entity_poly.entity_id
_entity_poly.type
_entity_poly.pdbx_seq_one_letter_code
_entity_poly.pdbx_strand_id
1 'polypeptide(L)'
;SCSPEGSFESNRRLSQARSKAVLEHIGGYVPEEWRDSLIASSLPENWSQLALLVENDTVISPDMRKNISSMIASMKNPDRTEKELSRLYEYRYLREKLYPQLRSVRFDFYLHRKGMQKDTIHTTEIDSVYMAGLQALTDLDYKRAVGILRPYDDYNAALAFMSADYNHSALD
;
A
#
# COMPACT_ATOMS: atom_id res chain seq x y z
N SER A 1 12.01 13.18 -2.84
CA SER A 1 11.98 13.20 -4.32
C SER A 1 11.70 14.60 -4.87
N CYS A 2 11.93 14.80 -6.17
CA CYS A 2 11.58 16.00 -6.91
C CYS A 2 10.59 15.68 -8.05
N SER A 3 9.96 16.74 -8.57
CA SER A 3 9.24 16.69 -9.84
C SER A 3 10.23 16.85 -11.01
N PRO A 4 9.86 16.44 -12.24
CA PRO A 4 10.74 16.53 -13.42
C PRO A 4 11.12 17.95 -13.88
N GLU A 5 10.56 18.98 -13.27
CA GLU A 5 10.85 20.37 -13.66
C GLU A 5 12.33 20.72 -13.48
N GLY A 6 12.91 21.34 -14.49
CA GLY A 6 14.31 21.73 -14.51
C GLY A 6 15.20 20.65 -15.12
N SER A 7 16.49 20.65 -14.80
CA SER A 7 17.39 19.61 -15.28
C SER A 7 17.49 18.47 -14.28
N PHE A 8 17.64 17.26 -14.79
CA PHE A 8 17.87 16.06 -13.97
C PHE A 8 19.02 16.24 -12.98
N GLU A 9 20.11 16.86 -13.41
CA GLU A 9 21.27 17.09 -12.54
C GLU A 9 20.96 18.07 -11.41
N SER A 10 20.17 19.12 -11.66
CA SER A 10 19.72 20.04 -10.62
C SER A 10 18.79 19.32 -9.62
N ASN A 11 17.86 18.51 -10.12
CA ASN A 11 16.96 17.71 -9.31
C ASN A 11 17.71 16.65 -8.49
N ARG A 12 18.77 16.06 -9.06
CA ARG A 12 19.65 15.13 -8.34
C ARG A 12 20.32 15.81 -7.15
N ARG A 13 20.91 16.98 -7.34
CA ARG A 13 21.54 17.75 -6.26
C ARG A 13 20.52 18.19 -5.21
N LEU A 14 19.37 18.66 -5.64
CA LEU A 14 18.30 19.12 -4.75
C LEU A 14 17.73 17.97 -3.92
N SER A 15 17.47 16.81 -4.52
CA SER A 15 16.97 15.64 -3.81
C SER A 15 17.97 15.11 -2.79
N GLN A 16 19.27 15.11 -3.12
CA GLN A 16 20.33 14.73 -2.20
C GLN A 16 20.41 15.70 -1.01
N ALA A 17 20.39 17.00 -1.26
CA ALA A 17 20.42 18.01 -0.21
C ALA A 17 19.19 17.89 0.72
N ARG A 18 18.01 17.66 0.17
CA ARG A 18 16.79 17.44 0.95
C ARG A 18 16.88 16.17 1.79
N SER A 19 17.33 15.04 1.22
CA SER A 19 17.50 13.79 1.96
C SER A 19 18.48 13.97 3.13
N LYS A 20 19.59 14.67 2.90
CA LYS A 20 20.56 14.96 3.95
C LYS A 20 19.97 15.82 5.06
N ALA A 21 19.28 16.90 4.72
CA ALA A 21 18.65 17.77 5.70
C ALA A 21 17.59 17.05 6.53
N VAL A 22 16.80 16.18 5.91
CA VAL A 22 15.82 15.34 6.61
C VAL A 22 16.52 14.36 7.54
N LEU A 23 17.59 13.70 7.10
CA LEU A 23 18.37 12.78 7.92
C LEU A 23 18.96 13.48 9.16
N GLU A 24 19.56 14.65 8.97
CA GLU A 24 20.10 15.47 10.06
C GLU A 24 19.01 15.89 11.06
N HIS A 25 17.87 16.30 10.54
CA HIS A 25 16.73 16.69 11.38
C HIS A 25 16.21 15.52 12.22
N ILE A 26 15.97 14.37 11.60
CA ILE A 26 15.48 13.17 12.30
C ILE A 26 16.52 12.63 13.26
N GLY A 27 17.80 12.67 12.89
CA GLY A 27 18.91 12.23 13.76
C GLY A 27 18.92 12.94 15.12
N GLY A 28 18.37 14.18 15.19
CA GLY A 28 18.19 14.90 16.43
C GLY A 28 17.14 14.31 17.40
N TYR A 29 16.19 13.54 16.88
CA TYR A 29 15.11 12.91 17.66
C TYR A 29 15.34 11.42 17.93
N VAL A 30 16.31 10.82 17.27
CA VAL A 30 16.62 9.39 17.40
C VAL A 30 17.73 9.21 18.45
N PRO A 31 17.61 8.24 19.39
CA PRO A 31 18.66 7.90 20.32
C PRO A 31 19.99 7.65 19.61
N GLU A 32 21.10 8.02 20.24
CA GLU A 32 22.45 7.95 19.65
C GLU A 32 22.80 6.56 19.14
N GLU A 33 22.43 5.53 19.88
CA GLU A 33 22.63 4.11 19.53
C GLU A 33 21.94 3.66 18.22
N TRP A 34 20.94 4.43 17.72
CA TRP A 34 20.19 4.11 16.51
C TRP A 34 20.54 5.02 15.33
N ARG A 35 21.34 6.08 15.56
CA ARG A 35 21.66 7.05 14.49
C ARG A 35 22.39 6.43 13.33
N ASP A 36 23.29 5.49 13.60
CA ASP A 36 24.04 4.77 12.55
C ASP A 36 23.16 3.84 11.69
N SER A 37 21.94 3.55 12.18
CA SER A 37 20.95 2.75 11.44
C SER A 37 20.11 3.60 10.47
N LEU A 38 20.24 4.92 10.51
CA LEU A 38 19.52 5.83 9.63
C LEU A 38 20.17 5.84 8.26
N ILE A 39 19.43 5.44 7.24
CA ILE A 39 19.88 5.44 5.84
C ILE A 39 19.04 6.43 5.06
N ALA A 40 19.69 7.41 4.43
CA ALA A 40 19.02 8.32 3.51
C ALA A 40 19.30 7.93 2.06
N SER A 41 18.26 7.85 1.27
CA SER A 41 18.35 7.73 -0.18
C SER A 41 17.66 8.92 -0.84
N SER A 42 18.06 9.24 -2.07
CA SER A 42 17.45 10.31 -2.84
C SER A 42 16.93 9.81 -4.17
N LEU A 43 15.74 10.28 -4.55
CA LEU A 43 15.17 10.03 -5.87
C LEU A 43 15.13 11.37 -6.61
N PRO A 44 15.96 11.57 -7.64
CA PRO A 44 16.02 12.85 -8.37
C PRO A 44 14.67 13.28 -8.93
N GLU A 45 14.02 12.37 -9.64
CA GLU A 45 12.72 12.61 -10.29
C GLU A 45 11.85 11.36 -10.15
N ASN A 46 10.61 11.54 -9.70
CA ASN A 46 9.72 10.43 -9.42
C ASN A 46 8.80 10.12 -10.62
N TRP A 47 9.40 9.67 -11.71
CA TRP A 47 8.69 9.32 -12.94
C TRP A 47 7.70 8.18 -12.78
N SER A 48 8.03 7.20 -11.94
CA SER A 48 7.13 6.08 -11.65
C SER A 48 5.84 6.54 -10.98
N GLN A 49 5.96 7.48 -10.01
CA GLN A 49 4.80 8.06 -9.36
C GLN A 49 4.01 8.95 -10.32
N LEU A 50 4.69 9.69 -11.20
CA LEU A 50 4.01 10.50 -12.23
C LEU A 50 3.16 9.60 -13.14
N ALA A 51 3.71 8.47 -13.59
CA ALA A 51 2.96 7.52 -14.41
C ALA A 51 1.70 7.03 -13.71
N LEU A 52 1.80 6.66 -12.42
CA LEU A 52 0.65 6.23 -11.62
C LEU A 52 -0.40 7.35 -11.44
N LEU A 53 0.05 8.58 -11.19
CA LEU A 53 -0.86 9.72 -11.05
C LEU A 53 -1.60 10.00 -12.36
N VAL A 54 -0.91 9.94 -13.49
CA VAL A 54 -1.51 10.13 -14.83
C VAL A 54 -2.50 9.00 -15.15
N GLU A 55 -2.16 7.76 -14.84
CA GLU A 55 -3.02 6.60 -15.10
C GLU A 55 -4.35 6.70 -14.34
N ASN A 56 -4.30 7.15 -13.10
CA ASN A 56 -5.48 7.29 -12.22
C ASN A 56 -6.19 8.65 -12.33
N ASP A 57 -5.67 9.57 -13.15
CA ASP A 57 -6.25 10.91 -13.31
C ASP A 57 -7.55 10.85 -14.13
N THR A 58 -8.57 11.53 -13.65
CA THR A 58 -9.89 11.59 -14.31
C THR A 58 -10.11 12.80 -15.19
N VAL A 59 -9.23 13.79 -15.11
CA VAL A 59 -9.30 15.05 -15.89
C VAL A 59 -8.62 14.88 -17.26
N ILE A 60 -7.51 14.15 -17.29
CA ILE A 60 -6.77 13.86 -18.53
C ILE A 60 -7.53 12.80 -19.34
N SER A 61 -7.73 13.06 -20.64
CA SER A 61 -8.42 12.11 -21.51
C SER A 61 -7.71 10.75 -21.58
N PRO A 62 -8.44 9.63 -21.78
CA PRO A 62 -7.84 8.29 -21.83
C PRO A 62 -6.72 8.16 -22.87
N ASP A 63 -6.86 8.78 -24.02
CA ASP A 63 -5.86 8.73 -25.09
C ASP A 63 -4.60 9.50 -24.69
N MET A 64 -4.76 10.65 -24.04
CA MET A 64 -3.63 11.44 -23.56
C MET A 64 -2.91 10.77 -22.39
N ARG A 65 -3.65 10.10 -21.49
CA ARG A 65 -3.04 9.28 -20.42
C ARG A 65 -2.14 8.19 -21.01
N LYS A 66 -2.62 7.46 -22.02
CA LYS A 66 -1.83 6.44 -22.73
C LYS A 66 -0.60 7.04 -23.41
N ASN A 67 -0.75 8.21 -24.04
CA ASN A 67 0.36 8.90 -24.69
C ASN A 67 1.44 9.28 -23.66
N ILE A 68 1.07 9.95 -22.58
CA ILE A 68 2.00 10.37 -21.52
C ILE A 68 2.67 9.14 -20.87
N SER A 69 1.90 8.10 -20.54
CA SER A 69 2.45 6.87 -19.98
C SER A 69 3.43 6.18 -20.93
N SER A 70 3.15 6.19 -22.24
CA SER A 70 4.07 5.66 -23.26
C SER A 70 5.37 6.47 -23.35
N MET A 71 5.28 7.80 -23.28
CA MET A 71 6.46 8.67 -23.26
C MET A 71 7.34 8.40 -22.03
N ILE A 72 6.71 8.21 -20.86
CA ILE A 72 7.43 7.86 -19.62
C ILE A 72 8.04 6.47 -19.72
N ALA A 73 7.30 5.47 -20.19
CA ALA A 73 7.77 4.09 -20.31
C ALA A 73 8.93 3.94 -21.30
N SER A 74 8.94 4.72 -22.37
CA SER A 74 10.00 4.73 -23.40
C SER A 74 11.16 5.67 -23.09
N MET A 75 11.18 6.29 -21.92
CA MET A 75 12.15 7.31 -21.52
C MET A 75 13.59 6.78 -21.54
N LYS A 76 14.45 7.44 -22.30
CA LYS A 76 15.91 7.20 -22.32
C LYS A 76 16.68 8.34 -21.66
N ASN A 77 16.13 9.53 -21.71
CA ASN A 77 16.73 10.73 -21.14
C ASN A 77 15.64 11.57 -20.48
N PRO A 78 15.71 11.76 -19.15
CA PRO A 78 14.72 12.52 -18.39
C PRO A 78 14.47 13.93 -18.90
N ASP A 79 15.54 14.72 -19.12
CA ASP A 79 15.43 16.11 -19.56
C ASP A 79 14.76 16.23 -20.95
N ARG A 80 15.03 15.27 -21.84
CA ARG A 80 14.38 15.21 -23.14
C ARG A 80 12.90 14.87 -23.01
N THR A 81 12.57 13.89 -22.19
CA THR A 81 11.18 13.49 -21.96
C THR A 81 10.38 14.62 -21.34
N GLU A 82 10.95 15.34 -20.36
CA GLU A 82 10.30 16.55 -19.79
C GLU A 82 10.07 17.62 -20.86
N LYS A 83 11.05 17.86 -21.74
CA LYS A 83 10.90 18.79 -22.87
C LYS A 83 9.84 18.34 -23.88
N GLU A 84 9.64 17.04 -24.06
CA GLU A 84 8.58 16.49 -24.92
C GLU A 84 7.22 16.68 -24.23
N LEU A 85 7.11 16.38 -22.94
CA LEU A 85 5.90 16.63 -22.14
C LEU A 85 5.52 18.11 -22.12
N SER A 86 6.49 19.01 -22.04
CA SER A 86 6.25 20.47 -21.99
C SER A 86 5.57 21.05 -23.26
N ARG A 87 5.52 20.27 -24.34
CA ARG A 87 4.83 20.65 -25.57
C ARG A 87 3.36 20.22 -25.60
N LEU A 88 2.93 19.39 -24.67
CA LEU A 88 1.55 18.95 -24.58
C LEU A 88 0.66 20.06 -24.03
N TYR A 89 -0.60 20.06 -24.47
CA TYR A 89 -1.59 20.99 -23.94
C TYR A 89 -1.84 20.78 -22.43
N GLU A 90 -1.80 19.52 -21.99
CA GLU A 90 -2.00 19.11 -20.60
C GLU A 90 -0.80 19.43 -19.69
N TYR A 91 0.32 19.86 -20.22
CA TYR A 91 1.53 20.11 -19.44
C TYR A 91 1.31 21.08 -18.28
N ARG A 92 0.52 22.14 -18.52
CA ARG A 92 0.16 23.07 -17.45
C ARG A 92 -0.56 22.37 -16.30
N TYR A 93 -1.48 21.47 -16.62
CA TYR A 93 -2.19 20.67 -15.61
C TYR A 93 -1.24 19.73 -14.88
N LEU A 94 -0.38 19.00 -15.60
CA LEU A 94 0.64 18.14 -14.97
C LEU A 94 1.46 18.94 -13.96
N ARG A 95 1.95 20.10 -14.35
CA ARG A 95 2.80 20.96 -13.54
C ARG A 95 2.10 21.53 -12.31
N GLU A 96 0.86 21.98 -12.45
CA GLU A 96 0.12 22.64 -11.38
C GLU A 96 -0.54 21.65 -10.41
N LYS A 97 -0.93 20.46 -10.87
CA LYS A 97 -1.73 19.50 -10.10
C LYS A 97 -0.99 18.23 -9.74
N LEU A 98 -0.22 17.65 -10.64
CA LEU A 98 0.43 16.37 -10.41
C LEU A 98 1.88 16.51 -9.90
N TYR A 99 2.67 17.42 -10.43
CA TYR A 99 4.05 17.61 -10.01
C TYR A 99 4.23 17.95 -8.52
N PRO A 100 3.38 18.75 -7.87
CA PRO A 100 3.47 18.97 -6.44
C PRO A 100 3.40 17.69 -5.62
N GLN A 101 2.63 16.69 -6.08
CA GLN A 101 2.46 15.40 -5.40
C GLN A 101 3.73 14.51 -5.51
N LEU A 102 4.62 14.79 -6.44
CA LEU A 102 5.90 14.08 -6.59
C LEU A 102 6.95 14.52 -5.57
N ARG A 103 6.76 15.70 -4.95
CA ARG A 103 7.68 16.29 -3.98
C ARG A 103 7.39 15.72 -2.60
N SER A 104 7.82 14.50 -2.36
CA SER A 104 7.52 13.77 -1.13
C SER A 104 8.79 13.26 -0.44
N VAL A 105 8.67 13.05 0.87
CA VAL A 105 9.63 12.29 1.68
C VAL A 105 8.91 11.02 2.12
N ARG A 106 9.57 9.87 1.99
CA ARG A 106 9.07 8.61 2.48
C ARG A 106 9.98 8.10 3.58
N PHE A 107 9.39 7.59 4.64
CA PHE A 107 10.07 6.95 5.74
C PHE A 107 9.71 5.48 5.75
N ASP A 108 10.72 4.62 5.69
CA ASP A 108 10.57 3.19 5.82
C ASP A 108 11.20 2.77 7.17
N PHE A 109 10.40 2.21 8.06
CA PHE A 109 10.84 1.76 9.37
C PHE A 109 10.97 0.24 9.38
N TYR A 110 12.18 -0.24 9.64
CA TYR A 110 12.44 -1.66 9.86
C TYR A 110 12.63 -1.90 11.35
N LEU A 111 11.55 -2.28 12.02
CA LEU A 111 11.57 -2.51 13.46
C LEU A 111 12.01 -3.95 13.73
N HIS A 112 13.21 -4.11 14.31
CA HIS A 112 13.68 -5.38 14.86
C HIS A 112 13.65 -5.33 16.37
N ARG A 113 12.79 -6.15 16.99
CA ARG A 113 12.78 -6.30 18.44
C ARG A 113 13.90 -7.25 18.85
N LYS A 114 14.89 -6.77 19.60
CA LYS A 114 15.96 -7.57 20.17
C LYS A 114 15.33 -8.59 21.14
N GLY A 115 15.49 -9.89 20.91
CA GLY A 115 14.93 -10.94 21.76
C GLY A 115 13.52 -11.38 21.39
N MET A 116 13.02 -11.09 20.20
CA MET A 116 11.81 -11.74 19.70
C MET A 116 12.06 -13.23 19.54
N GLN A 117 11.54 -14.01 20.48
CA GLN A 117 11.07 -15.35 20.13
C GLN A 117 9.94 -15.13 19.09
N LYS A 118 9.91 -16.01 18.10
CA LYS A 118 8.88 -16.00 17.07
C LYS A 118 7.53 -16.24 17.76
N ASP A 119 6.88 -15.18 18.25
CA ASP A 119 5.49 -15.25 18.66
C ASP A 119 4.68 -15.39 17.38
N THR A 120 4.06 -16.52 17.25
CA THR A 120 3.04 -16.72 16.23
C THR A 120 1.89 -15.80 16.62
N ILE A 121 1.80 -14.62 15.99
CA ILE A 121 0.62 -13.79 16.12
C ILE A 121 -0.47 -14.57 15.38
N HIS A 122 -1.37 -15.20 16.13
CA HIS A 122 -2.62 -15.66 15.57
C HIS A 122 -3.43 -14.39 15.24
N THR A 123 -3.32 -13.92 14.01
CA THR A 123 -4.29 -12.96 13.47
C THR A 123 -5.58 -13.76 13.32
N THR A 124 -6.55 -13.49 14.19
CA THR A 124 -7.90 -14.02 14.06
C THR A 124 -8.53 -13.24 12.89
N GLU A 125 -8.44 -13.81 11.70
CA GLU A 125 -9.30 -13.39 10.62
C GLU A 125 -10.71 -13.88 10.92
N ILE A 126 -11.71 -13.03 10.70
CA ILE A 126 -13.11 -13.43 10.84
C ILE A 126 -13.39 -14.48 9.77
N ASP A 127 -13.60 -15.73 10.20
CA ASP A 127 -14.05 -16.78 9.30
C ASP A 127 -15.49 -16.49 8.87
N SER A 128 -15.65 -16.00 7.66
CA SER A 128 -16.95 -15.64 7.10
C SER A 128 -17.87 -16.85 6.93
N VAL A 129 -17.32 -18.04 6.74
CA VAL A 129 -18.08 -19.28 6.64
C VAL A 129 -18.63 -19.66 8.01
N TYR A 130 -17.77 -19.60 9.04
CA TYR A 130 -18.20 -19.82 10.43
C TYR A 130 -19.29 -18.82 10.85
N MET A 131 -19.11 -17.54 10.54
CA MET A 131 -20.12 -16.51 10.84
C MET A 131 -21.46 -16.77 10.15
N ALA A 132 -21.45 -17.29 8.91
CA ALA A 132 -22.67 -17.69 8.21
C ALA A 132 -23.37 -18.88 8.92
N GLY A 133 -22.60 -19.78 9.53
CA GLY A 133 -23.12 -20.87 10.36
C GLY A 133 -23.79 -20.36 11.64
N LEU A 134 -23.18 -19.39 12.33
CA LEU A 134 -23.76 -18.75 13.51
C LEU A 134 -25.03 -17.95 13.13
N GLN A 135 -25.04 -17.31 12.00
CA GLN A 135 -26.25 -16.63 11.52
C GLN A 135 -27.38 -17.62 11.26
N ALA A 136 -27.09 -18.77 10.65
CA ALA A 136 -28.09 -19.83 10.44
C ALA A 136 -28.65 -20.37 11.76
N LEU A 137 -27.84 -20.51 12.83
CA LEU A 137 -28.32 -20.84 14.17
C LEU A 137 -29.27 -19.77 14.73
N THR A 138 -28.93 -18.51 14.55
CA THR A 138 -29.75 -17.35 14.98
C THR A 138 -31.09 -17.32 14.26
N ASP A 139 -31.08 -17.66 12.97
CA ASP A 139 -32.26 -17.70 12.10
C ASP A 139 -33.08 -18.98 12.29
N LEU A 140 -32.65 -19.87 13.22
CA LEU A 140 -33.28 -21.18 13.51
C LEU A 140 -33.27 -22.16 12.32
N ASP A 141 -32.41 -21.92 11.32
CA ASP A 141 -32.17 -22.82 10.19
C ASP A 141 -31.10 -23.87 10.57
N TYR A 142 -31.48 -24.78 11.44
CA TYR A 142 -30.57 -25.76 12.03
C TYR A 142 -29.93 -26.70 11.02
N LYS A 143 -30.64 -27.05 9.92
CA LYS A 143 -30.08 -27.91 8.88
C LYS A 143 -28.95 -27.23 8.15
N ARG A 144 -29.11 -25.95 7.85
CA ARG A 144 -28.07 -25.13 7.23
C ARG A 144 -26.91 -24.91 8.21
N ALA A 145 -27.21 -24.64 9.49
CA ALA A 145 -26.20 -24.46 10.52
C ALA A 145 -25.32 -25.73 10.67
N VAL A 146 -25.92 -26.92 10.74
CA VAL A 146 -25.21 -28.21 10.75
C VAL A 146 -24.31 -28.36 9.52
N GLY A 147 -24.83 -28.05 8.32
CA GLY A 147 -24.05 -28.17 7.08
C GLY A 147 -22.81 -27.29 7.05
N ILE A 148 -22.88 -26.13 7.67
CA ILE A 148 -21.78 -25.17 7.69
C ILE A 148 -20.82 -25.41 8.86
N LEU A 149 -21.34 -25.62 10.09
CA LEU A 149 -20.57 -25.71 11.34
C LEU A 149 -19.92 -27.07 11.58
N ARG A 150 -20.39 -28.12 10.92
CA ARG A 150 -19.86 -29.49 11.08
C ARG A 150 -18.33 -29.61 11.07
N PRO A 151 -17.56 -28.88 10.23
CA PRO A 151 -16.10 -29.01 10.20
C PRO A 151 -15.38 -28.39 11.39
N TYR A 152 -16.05 -27.57 12.20
CA TYR A 152 -15.39 -26.77 13.24
C TYR A 152 -15.23 -27.47 14.58
N ASP A 153 -15.96 -28.56 14.81
CA ASP A 153 -15.85 -29.41 16.02
C ASP A 153 -15.81 -28.57 17.32
N ASP A 154 -16.77 -27.67 17.48
CA ASP A 154 -16.87 -26.75 18.59
C ASP A 154 -18.27 -26.75 19.23
N TYR A 155 -18.42 -25.91 20.27
CA TYR A 155 -19.71 -25.77 20.98
C TYR A 155 -20.86 -25.37 20.04
N ASN A 156 -20.64 -24.51 19.08
CA ASN A 156 -21.68 -24.04 18.16
C ASN A 156 -22.07 -25.12 17.14
N ALA A 157 -21.10 -25.94 16.72
CA ALA A 157 -21.39 -27.14 15.94
C ALA A 157 -22.24 -28.13 16.71
N ALA A 158 -21.86 -28.44 17.97
CA ALA A 158 -22.65 -29.30 18.84
C ALA A 158 -24.07 -28.78 19.06
N LEU A 159 -24.23 -27.48 19.30
CA LEU A 159 -25.53 -26.81 19.45
C LEU A 159 -26.37 -26.92 18.16
N ALA A 160 -25.79 -26.80 16.99
CA ALA A 160 -26.47 -26.99 15.72
C ALA A 160 -26.99 -28.42 15.56
N PHE A 161 -26.16 -29.41 15.89
CA PHE A 161 -26.56 -30.84 15.85
C PHE A 161 -27.69 -31.15 16.82
N MET A 162 -27.58 -30.68 18.05
CA MET A 162 -28.64 -30.88 19.07
C MET A 162 -29.96 -30.26 18.64
N SER A 163 -29.89 -29.02 18.10
CA SER A 163 -31.08 -28.27 17.67
C SER A 163 -31.72 -28.85 16.41
N ALA A 164 -30.95 -29.60 15.60
CA ALA A 164 -31.43 -30.32 14.42
C ALA A 164 -31.88 -31.79 14.72
N ASP A 165 -31.96 -32.18 16.00
CA ASP A 165 -32.26 -33.54 16.44
C ASP A 165 -31.21 -34.63 16.08
N TYR A 166 -29.95 -34.21 15.82
CA TYR A 166 -28.83 -35.14 15.60
C TYR A 166 -28.04 -35.38 16.89
N ASN A 167 -28.74 -35.81 17.96
CA ASN A 167 -28.21 -35.89 19.31
C ASN A 167 -26.95 -36.76 19.48
N HIS A 168 -26.78 -37.82 18.69
CA HIS A 168 -25.56 -38.65 18.73
C HIS A 168 -24.35 -37.94 18.18
N SER A 169 -24.49 -37.15 17.09
CA SER A 169 -23.41 -36.40 16.47
C SER A 169 -23.02 -35.12 17.23
N ALA A 170 -23.78 -34.74 18.24
CA ALA A 170 -23.49 -33.59 19.09
C ALA A 170 -22.58 -33.96 20.29
N LEU A 171 -22.37 -35.26 20.55
CA LEU A 171 -21.59 -35.76 21.67
C LEU A 171 -20.18 -36.23 21.28
N ASP A 172 -19.94 -36.41 19.99
CA ASP A 172 -18.61 -36.73 19.42
C ASP A 172 -17.77 -35.49 19.21
#